data_e93cab9424d964f8baae42aea95f8ce9
#
_entry.id   e93cab9424d964f8baae42aea95f8ce9
#
_cell.length_a   1.000
_cell.length_b   1.000
_cell.length_c   1.000
_cell.angle_alpha   90.00
_cell.angle_beta   90.00
_cell.angle_gamma   90.00
#
_symmetry.space_group_name_H-M   'P 1'
#
loop_
_entity.id
_entity.type
_entity.pdbx_description
1 polymer ?
#
loop_
_entity_poly.entity_id
_entity_poly.type
_entity_poly.pdbx_seq_one_letter_code
_entity_poly.pdbx_strand_id
1 'polypeptide(L)'
;MICRSVVLSPEAATDLAALYDWIAERASPDTALGYIDRLERYIRGFDYASERGTLRNDVREGLRTVGFERRVTIAFNVTAQEVIVLGLFYGGQNWQEALSEH
;
A
#
# COMPACT_ATOMS: atom_id res chain seq x y z
N MET A 1 -1.98 -15.23 18.86
CA MET A 1 -1.91 -14.55 17.53
C MET A 1 -2.51 -13.15 17.66
N ILE A 2 -1.81 -12.15 17.16
CA ILE A 2 -2.30 -10.77 17.20
C ILE A 2 -3.02 -10.48 15.89
N CYS A 3 -4.26 -10.01 16.01
CA CYS A 3 -5.04 -9.55 14.87
C CYS A 3 -5.16 -8.02 14.96
N ARG A 4 -4.75 -7.32 13.89
CA ARG A 4 -4.77 -5.87 13.83
C ARG A 4 -5.82 -5.39 12.84
N SER A 5 -6.39 -4.22 13.09
CA SER A 5 -7.25 -3.57 12.11
C SER A 5 -6.40 -3.01 10.98
N VAL A 6 -6.85 -3.14 9.75
CA VAL A 6 -6.16 -2.58 8.58
C VAL A 6 -6.93 -1.35 8.12
N VAL A 7 -6.24 -0.21 8.09
CA VAL A 7 -6.86 1.06 7.68
C VAL A 7 -6.01 1.71 6.60
N LEU A 8 -6.67 2.45 5.72
CA LEU A 8 -6.02 3.25 4.68
C LEU A 8 -5.99 4.70 5.14
N SER A 9 -4.82 5.33 5.05
CA SER A 9 -4.75 6.78 5.25
C SER A 9 -5.55 7.48 4.14
N PRO A 10 -5.92 8.77 4.33
CA PRO A 10 -6.57 9.52 3.26
C PRO A 10 -5.73 9.54 1.97
N GLU A 11 -4.41 9.65 2.09
CA GLU A 11 -3.48 9.63 0.96
C GLU A 11 -3.52 8.28 0.25
N ALA A 12 -3.53 7.18 1.01
CA ALA A 12 -3.59 5.84 0.43
C ALA A 12 -4.93 5.61 -0.29
N ALA A 13 -6.02 6.10 0.27
CA ALA A 13 -7.34 6.01 -0.37
C ALA A 13 -7.37 6.78 -1.69
N THR A 14 -6.77 7.97 -1.72
CA THR A 14 -6.62 8.76 -2.94
C THR A 14 -5.75 8.03 -3.96
N ASP A 15 -4.65 7.42 -3.51
CA ASP A 15 -3.75 6.65 -4.37
C ASP A 15 -4.47 5.46 -5.00
N LEU A 16 -5.35 4.80 -4.23
CA LEU A 16 -6.11 3.66 -4.73
C LEU A 16 -7.03 4.07 -5.89
N ALA A 17 -7.74 5.20 -5.73
CA ALA A 17 -8.60 5.72 -6.78
C ALA A 17 -7.79 6.12 -8.01
N ALA A 18 -6.65 6.77 -7.82
CA ALA A 18 -5.77 7.17 -8.92
C ALA A 18 -5.21 5.96 -9.65
N LEU A 19 -4.88 4.89 -8.92
CA LEU A 19 -4.40 3.65 -9.51
C LEU A 19 -5.46 3.00 -10.39
N TYR A 20 -6.72 3.00 -9.94
CA TYR A 20 -7.82 2.52 -10.76
C TYR A 20 -7.87 3.27 -12.10
N ASP A 21 -7.87 4.58 -12.05
CA ASP A 21 -7.94 5.41 -13.26
C ASP A 21 -6.76 5.13 -14.19
N TRP A 22 -5.57 5.02 -13.62
CA TRP A 22 -4.34 4.77 -14.39
C TRP A 22 -4.42 3.45 -15.16
N ILE A 23 -4.92 2.38 -14.51
CA ILE A 23 -5.06 1.07 -15.16
C ILE A 23 -6.20 1.08 -16.18
N ALA A 24 -7.33 1.71 -15.83
CA ALA A 24 -8.51 1.77 -16.70
C ALA A 24 -8.17 2.47 -18.03
N GLU A 25 -7.36 3.53 -17.98
CA GLU A 25 -6.94 4.25 -19.17
C GLU A 25 -6.01 3.42 -20.06
N ARG A 26 -5.13 2.62 -19.46
CA ARG A 26 -4.12 1.84 -20.18
C ARG A 26 -4.59 0.48 -20.64
N ALA A 27 -5.60 -0.07 -20.00
CA ALA A 27 -6.13 -1.38 -20.32
C ALA A 27 -7.64 -1.31 -20.49
N SER A 28 -8.38 -1.43 -19.38
CA SER A 28 -9.84 -1.34 -19.40
C SER A 28 -10.36 -1.17 -17.98
N PRO A 29 -11.61 -0.68 -17.81
CA PRO A 29 -12.23 -0.63 -16.49
C PRO A 29 -12.34 -2.01 -15.82
N ASP A 30 -12.64 -3.05 -16.59
CA ASP A 30 -12.75 -4.42 -16.04
C ASP A 30 -11.41 -4.92 -15.52
N THR A 31 -10.32 -4.65 -16.25
CA THR A 31 -8.96 -5.00 -15.79
C THR A 31 -8.63 -4.24 -14.52
N ALA A 32 -8.97 -2.95 -14.48
CA ALA A 32 -8.73 -2.12 -13.31
C ALA A 32 -9.49 -2.64 -12.08
N LEU A 33 -10.76 -2.96 -12.22
CA LEU A 33 -11.58 -3.50 -11.13
C LEU A 33 -10.99 -4.79 -10.57
N GLY A 34 -10.58 -5.70 -11.46
CA GLY A 34 -9.97 -6.97 -11.04
C GLY A 34 -8.66 -6.76 -10.28
N TYR A 35 -7.82 -5.85 -10.76
CA TYR A 35 -6.55 -5.54 -10.10
C TYR A 35 -6.77 -4.92 -8.72
N ILE A 36 -7.65 -3.93 -8.63
CA ILE A 36 -7.96 -3.26 -7.36
C ILE A 36 -8.54 -4.25 -6.36
N ASP A 37 -9.43 -5.15 -6.81
CA ASP A 37 -10.00 -6.18 -5.93
C ASP A 37 -8.90 -7.09 -5.35
N ARG A 38 -7.96 -7.54 -6.18
CA ARG A 38 -6.85 -8.37 -5.70
C ARG A 38 -5.95 -7.61 -4.73
N LEU A 39 -5.67 -6.35 -5.03
CA LEU A 39 -4.85 -5.50 -4.17
C LEU A 39 -5.51 -5.29 -2.80
N GLU A 40 -6.80 -4.99 -2.78
CA GLU A 40 -7.54 -4.80 -1.53
C GLU A 40 -7.57 -6.08 -0.69
N ARG A 41 -7.76 -7.23 -1.32
CA ARG A 41 -7.72 -8.52 -0.61
C ARG A 41 -6.35 -8.78 -0.01
N TYR A 42 -5.30 -8.46 -0.74
CA TYR A 42 -3.93 -8.62 -0.27
C TYR A 42 -3.68 -7.74 0.96
N ILE A 43 -4.07 -6.47 0.88
CA ILE A 43 -3.92 -5.52 1.99
C ILE A 43 -4.71 -5.95 3.21
N ARG A 44 -5.94 -6.43 3.03
CA ARG A 44 -6.75 -6.92 4.16
C ARG A 44 -6.10 -8.08 4.88
N GLY A 45 -5.30 -8.87 4.19
CA GLY A 45 -4.55 -9.96 4.79
C GLY A 45 -3.43 -9.51 5.72
N PHE A 46 -3.14 -8.21 5.82
CA PHE A 46 -2.15 -7.67 6.73
C PHE A 46 -2.63 -7.67 8.19
N ASP A 47 -3.88 -8.02 8.45
CA ASP A 47 -4.42 -8.15 9.81
C ASP A 47 -3.65 -9.20 10.62
N TYR A 48 -3.13 -10.24 9.96
CA TYR A 48 -2.24 -11.23 10.56
C TYR A 48 -0.85 -11.09 9.97
N ALA A 49 0.17 -11.45 10.76
CA ALA A 49 1.57 -11.37 10.34
C ALA A 49 1.88 -9.98 9.76
N SER A 50 1.46 -8.94 10.49
CA SER A 50 1.50 -7.57 9.98
C SER A 50 2.91 -7.05 9.74
N GLU A 51 3.91 -7.57 10.47
CA GLU A 51 5.32 -7.16 10.32
C GLU A 51 5.97 -7.89 9.15
N ARG A 52 5.43 -7.68 7.97
CA ARG A 52 5.91 -8.27 6.72
C ARG A 52 6.62 -7.22 5.87
N GLY A 53 7.17 -7.66 4.75
CA GLY A 53 7.89 -6.78 3.83
C GLY A 53 9.24 -6.37 4.40
N THR A 54 9.73 -5.22 3.98
CA THR A 54 11.03 -4.67 4.36
C THR A 54 10.86 -3.46 5.25
N LEU A 55 11.52 -3.48 6.40
CA LEU A 55 11.55 -2.32 7.30
C LEU A 55 12.51 -1.28 6.73
N ARG A 56 12.04 -0.06 6.58
CA ARG A 56 12.78 1.04 5.96
C ARG A 56 12.90 2.23 6.90
N ASN A 57 13.56 2.01 8.05
CA ASN A 57 13.85 3.07 9.02
C ASN A 57 14.74 4.16 8.45
N ASP A 58 15.49 3.84 7.40
CA ASP A 58 16.36 4.81 6.71
C ASP A 58 15.55 5.92 6.01
N VAL A 59 14.29 5.64 5.66
CA VAL A 59 13.41 6.63 5.03
C VAL A 59 12.52 7.29 6.07
N ARG A 60 11.89 6.48 6.91
CA ARG A 60 10.99 6.95 7.96
C ARG A 60 10.91 5.88 9.05
N GLU A 61 11.00 6.28 10.30
CA GLU A 61 10.98 5.32 11.41
C GLU A 61 9.70 4.49 11.38
N GLY A 62 9.85 3.17 11.45
CA GLY A 62 8.76 2.22 11.48
C GLY A 62 8.12 1.95 10.13
N LEU A 63 8.61 2.58 9.06
CA LEU A 63 8.06 2.40 7.73
C LEU A 63 8.39 1.00 7.21
N ARG A 64 7.37 0.33 6.68
CA ARG A 64 7.53 -0.94 5.98
C ARG A 64 7.03 -0.83 4.57
N THR A 65 7.65 -1.53 3.65
CA THR A 65 7.23 -1.58 2.25
C THR A 65 7.16 -3.03 1.78
N VAL A 66 6.20 -3.31 0.91
CA VAL A 66 6.07 -4.61 0.26
C VAL A 66 5.55 -4.39 -1.16
N GLY A 67 6.07 -5.20 -2.09
CA GLY A 67 5.63 -5.14 -3.48
C GLY A 67 4.40 -5.99 -3.71
N PHE A 68 3.54 -5.56 -4.62
CA PHE A 68 2.39 -6.31 -5.06
C PHE A 68 2.42 -6.47 -6.58
N GLU A 69 2.46 -7.72 -7.05
CA GLU A 69 2.47 -8.09 -8.48
C GLU A 69 3.50 -7.32 -9.30
N ARG A 70 4.62 -6.94 -8.68
CA ARG A 70 5.74 -6.22 -9.30
C ARG A 70 5.40 -4.85 -9.88
N ARG A 71 4.22 -4.29 -9.54
CA ARG A 71 3.77 -3.03 -10.09
C ARG A 71 3.53 -1.96 -9.04
N VAL A 72 3.10 -2.38 -7.86
CA VAL A 72 2.74 -1.45 -6.78
C VAL A 72 3.62 -1.70 -5.58
N THR A 73 4.11 -0.62 -4.97
CA THR A 73 4.76 -0.66 -3.67
C THR A 73 3.76 -0.17 -2.63
N ILE A 74 3.48 -1.00 -1.64
CA ILE A 74 2.59 -0.66 -0.53
C ILE A 74 3.44 -0.20 0.63
N ALA A 75 3.24 1.02 1.09
CA ALA A 75 3.95 1.58 2.24
C ALA A 75 2.99 1.63 3.43
N PHE A 76 3.45 1.11 4.58
CA PHE A 76 2.57 1.00 5.75
C PHE A 76 3.36 1.05 7.04
N ASN A 77 2.66 1.37 8.14
CA ASN A 77 3.17 1.29 9.50
C ASN A 77 2.35 0.27 10.27
N VAL A 78 2.99 -0.38 11.25
CA VAL A 78 2.34 -1.33 12.14
C VAL A 78 2.38 -0.78 13.56
N THR A 79 1.20 -0.64 14.18
CA THR A 79 1.08 -0.28 15.61
C THR A 79 0.60 -1.52 16.38
N ALA A 80 0.39 -1.38 17.67
CA ALA A 80 -0.12 -2.49 18.48
C ALA A 80 -1.50 -2.96 18.04
N GLN A 81 -2.34 -2.05 17.55
CA GLN A 81 -3.73 -2.34 17.19
C GLN A 81 -4.04 -2.27 15.71
N GLU A 82 -3.18 -1.61 14.91
CA GLU A 82 -3.52 -1.29 13.53
C GLU A 82 -2.36 -1.52 12.57
N VAL A 83 -2.73 -1.76 11.31
CA VAL A 83 -1.84 -1.59 10.16
C VAL A 83 -2.37 -0.38 9.41
N ILE A 84 -1.55 0.65 9.25
CA ILE A 84 -1.94 1.89 8.59
C ILE A 84 -1.23 1.96 7.25
N VAL A 85 -1.98 1.82 6.17
CA VAL A 85 -1.44 1.95 4.82
C VAL A 85 -1.26 3.43 4.52
N LEU A 86 -0.02 3.85 4.30
CA LEU A 86 0.36 5.24 4.12
C LEU A 86 0.28 5.69 2.68
N GLY A 87 0.52 4.77 1.75
CA GLY A 87 0.47 5.11 0.33
C GLY A 87 0.64 3.89 -0.55
N LEU A 88 0.25 4.05 -1.82
CA LEU A 88 0.38 3.06 -2.86
C LEU A 88 1.10 3.73 -4.04
N PHE A 89 2.25 3.18 -4.43
CA PHE A 89 3.13 3.81 -5.42
C PHE A 89 3.30 2.90 -6.63
N TYR A 90 3.19 3.47 -7.81
CA TYR A 90 3.22 2.73 -9.07
C TYR A 90 3.81 3.60 -10.18
N GLY A 91 4.13 2.99 -11.33
CA GLY A 91 4.53 3.75 -12.50
C GLY A 91 5.81 4.56 -12.33
N GLY A 92 6.73 4.11 -11.47
CA GLY A 92 8.00 4.81 -11.26
C GLY A 92 7.93 5.95 -10.25
N GLN A 93 6.82 6.08 -9.52
CA GLN A 93 6.69 7.09 -8.46
C GLN A 93 7.74 6.87 -7.38
N ASN A 94 8.30 7.97 -6.87
CA ASN A 94 9.33 7.92 -5.85
C ASN A 94 8.71 7.92 -4.44
N TRP A 95 8.44 6.73 -3.92
CA TRP A 95 7.86 6.59 -2.59
C TRP A 95 8.82 7.04 -1.47
N GLN A 96 10.12 6.91 -1.71
CA GLN A 96 11.12 7.29 -0.71
C GLN A 96 11.08 8.78 -0.43
N GLU A 97 11.02 9.59 -1.48
CA GLU A 97 10.93 11.04 -1.34
C GLU A 97 9.59 11.46 -0.72
N ALA A 98 8.49 10.85 -1.17
CA ALA A 98 7.15 11.17 -0.68
C ALA A 98 6.99 10.90 0.81
N LEU A 99 7.67 9.88 1.34
CA LEU A 99 7.51 9.44 2.73
C LEU A 99 8.67 9.83 3.64
N SER A 100 9.68 10.49 3.12
CA SER A 100 10.82 10.95 3.95
C SER A 100 10.35 11.94 5.01
N GLU A 101 10.93 11.82 6.20
CA GLU A 101 10.76 12.81 7.27
C GLU A 101 11.71 13.97 7.03
N HIS A 102 11.22 15.18 7.24
CA HIS A 102 12.00 16.40 7.09
C HIS A 102 12.09 17.15 8.40
#